data_efb3b1159e0c440c6a426505fabafaca
#
_entry.id   efb3b1159e0c440c6a426505fabafaca
#
_cell.length_a   1.000
_cell.length_b   1.000
_cell.length_c   1.000
_cell.angle_alpha   90.00
_cell.angle_beta   90.00
_cell.angle_gamma   90.00
#
_symmetry.space_group_name_H-M   'P 1'
#
loop_
_entity.id
_entity.type
_entity.pdbx_description
1 polymer ?
#
loop_
_entity_poly.entity_id
_entity_poly.type
_entity_poly.pdbx_seq_one_letter_code
_entity_poly.pdbx_strand_id
1 'polypeptide(L)'
;MIATDLDGTFLQGGDSPHPENIQAVKECQKAGIKVCACTGRSFNRAKDIIAQAGFDQFCVVNNGASIVDWRTGQHRYRNRFEPESIGKIVDVMMSYHASFGLTGFETLYMLEGYVGAWYQALDEDMRRQLNGHIYRTKEELVEACAEDVERMNLNLPFLETYADLSEKLAGVAEVEITASGLHSLEITHMDGDKSQTLMVLADIYNVKPENVMAFGDSFNDMYMLAWAGTGVAMGNADERLKAVADTVTDTNKNAGVAQAIYNIALHRGSEK
;
A
#
# COMPACT_ATOMS: atom_id res chain seq x y z
N MET A 1 -4.15 11.02 15.26
CA MET A 1 -3.22 10.16 14.49
C MET A 1 -3.18 10.64 13.06
N ILE A 2 -2.03 10.55 12.41
CA ILE A 2 -1.88 10.83 10.97
C ILE A 2 -1.47 9.55 10.26
N ALA A 3 -2.16 9.20 9.18
CA ALA A 3 -1.82 8.12 8.29
C ALA A 3 -1.49 8.69 6.90
N THR A 4 -0.38 8.30 6.29
CA THR A 4 0.00 8.82 4.98
C THR A 4 0.44 7.70 4.05
N ASP A 5 -0.06 7.75 2.82
CA ASP A 5 0.57 6.97 1.76
C ASP A 5 2.00 7.48 1.50
N LEU A 6 2.81 6.69 0.82
CA LEU A 6 4.19 7.00 0.49
C LEU A 6 4.34 7.53 -0.95
N ASP A 7 4.02 6.70 -1.94
CA ASP A 7 4.26 6.97 -3.36
C ASP A 7 3.28 8.02 -3.89
N GLY A 8 3.80 9.15 -4.42
CA GLY A 8 2.96 10.25 -4.86
C GLY A 8 2.37 11.11 -3.74
N THR A 9 2.58 10.74 -2.47
CA THR A 9 2.05 11.43 -1.30
C THR A 9 3.20 11.95 -0.42
N PHE A 10 3.80 11.11 0.42
CA PHE A 10 4.89 11.53 1.32
C PHE A 10 6.23 11.70 0.61
N LEU A 11 6.45 10.90 -0.43
CA LEU A 11 7.67 10.91 -1.24
C LEU A 11 7.57 11.93 -2.37
N GLN A 12 8.62 12.73 -2.57
CA GLN A 12 8.70 13.70 -3.67
C GLN A 12 9.07 13.07 -5.02
N GLY A 13 9.56 11.82 -5.00
CA GLY A 13 9.93 11.01 -6.17
C GLY A 13 10.91 9.91 -5.80
N GLY A 14 10.76 8.73 -6.42
CA GLY A 14 11.54 7.55 -6.05
C GLY A 14 11.36 7.20 -4.57
N ASP A 15 12.46 6.95 -3.86
CA ASP A 15 12.46 6.61 -2.43
C ASP A 15 12.82 7.81 -1.52
N SER A 16 12.66 9.03 -2.04
CA SER A 16 13.10 10.24 -1.33
C SER A 16 11.93 10.97 -0.65
N PRO A 17 11.82 10.94 0.69
CA PRO A 17 10.88 11.79 1.43
C PRO A 17 11.21 13.27 1.25
N HIS A 18 10.17 14.12 1.21
CA HIS A 18 10.40 15.57 1.22
C HIS A 18 10.91 15.99 2.61
N PRO A 19 12.01 16.81 2.70
CA PRO A 19 12.58 17.20 3.99
C PRO A 19 11.59 17.89 4.93
N GLU A 20 10.68 18.71 4.41
CA GLU A 20 9.64 19.37 5.20
C GLU A 20 8.62 18.38 5.75
N ASN A 21 8.30 17.32 5.01
CA ASN A 21 7.43 16.24 5.51
C ASN A 21 8.07 15.52 6.70
N ILE A 22 9.38 15.23 6.63
CA ILE A 22 10.13 14.67 7.78
C ILE A 22 10.08 15.60 8.99
N GLN A 23 10.23 16.90 8.77
CA GLN A 23 10.17 17.89 9.85
C GLN A 23 8.77 17.94 10.47
N ALA A 24 7.72 17.91 9.65
CA ALA A 24 6.33 17.89 10.14
C ALA A 24 6.02 16.64 10.97
N VAL A 25 6.53 15.45 10.59
CA VAL A 25 6.44 14.21 11.40
C VAL A 25 7.02 14.43 12.80
N LYS A 26 8.25 14.97 12.89
CA LYS A 26 8.91 15.24 14.19
C LYS A 26 8.12 16.20 15.07
N GLU A 27 7.47 17.19 14.47
CA GLU A 27 6.68 18.16 15.22
C GLU A 27 5.33 17.58 15.68
N CYS A 28 4.70 16.74 14.87
CA CYS A 28 3.54 15.96 15.28
C CYS A 28 3.85 15.08 16.49
N GLN A 29 4.97 14.36 16.45
CA GLN A 29 5.39 13.49 17.55
C GLN A 29 5.67 14.29 18.84
N LYS A 30 6.27 15.47 18.75
CA LYS A 30 6.43 16.38 19.91
C LYS A 30 5.09 16.84 20.49
N ALA A 31 4.06 16.96 19.64
CA ALA A 31 2.70 17.28 20.06
C ALA A 31 1.89 16.05 20.52
N GLY A 32 2.51 14.87 20.59
CA GLY A 32 1.84 13.62 20.97
C GLY A 32 0.97 13.01 19.88
N ILE A 33 1.08 13.49 18.64
CA ILE A 33 0.34 12.97 17.49
C ILE A 33 1.14 11.83 16.86
N LYS A 34 0.52 10.64 16.76
CA LYS A 34 1.11 9.48 16.07
C LYS A 34 1.09 9.69 14.56
N VAL A 35 2.18 9.37 13.88
CA VAL A 35 2.29 9.43 12.42
C VAL A 35 2.76 8.09 11.88
N CYS A 36 2.00 7.48 10.98
CA CYS A 36 2.28 6.16 10.42
C CYS A 36 2.20 6.16 8.89
N ALA A 37 3.00 5.31 8.26
CA ALA A 37 2.86 5.00 6.84
C ALA A 37 1.71 4.01 6.61
N CYS A 38 0.98 4.21 5.49
CA CYS A 38 -0.06 3.31 5.00
C CYS A 38 0.13 3.12 3.48
N THR A 39 0.88 2.09 3.07
CA THR A 39 1.46 1.99 1.73
C THR A 39 1.14 0.68 1.01
N GLY A 40 1.10 0.72 -0.32
CA GLY A 40 1.09 -0.47 -1.18
C GLY A 40 2.43 -1.20 -1.25
N ARG A 41 3.51 -0.59 -0.77
CA ARG A 41 4.83 -1.24 -0.77
C ARG A 41 4.86 -2.44 0.18
N SER A 42 5.65 -3.46 -0.19
CA SER A 42 6.03 -4.53 0.74
C SER A 42 6.94 -3.99 1.86
N PHE A 43 7.02 -4.71 2.96
CA PHE A 43 7.82 -4.29 4.12
C PHE A 43 9.28 -3.99 3.75
N ASN A 44 9.92 -4.87 2.99
CA ASN A 44 11.31 -4.68 2.53
C ASN A 44 11.52 -3.37 1.76
N ARG A 45 10.53 -2.94 0.97
CA ARG A 45 10.60 -1.70 0.19
C ARG A 45 10.21 -0.45 0.97
N ALA A 46 9.51 -0.60 2.09
CA ALA A 46 9.01 0.51 2.89
C ALA A 46 9.91 0.82 4.10
N LYS A 47 10.53 -0.18 4.72
CA LYS A 47 11.20 -0.08 6.02
C LYS A 47 12.26 1.02 6.12
N ASP A 48 13.11 1.15 5.11
CA ASP A 48 14.19 2.14 5.13
C ASP A 48 13.66 3.57 4.99
N ILE A 49 12.60 3.75 4.18
CA ILE A 49 11.88 5.02 4.03
C ILE A 49 11.19 5.39 5.35
N ILE A 50 10.51 4.45 5.98
CA ILE A 50 9.81 4.61 7.26
C ILE A 50 10.81 5.02 8.35
N ALA A 51 11.97 4.37 8.39
CA ALA A 51 13.06 4.70 9.32
C ALA A 51 13.62 6.11 9.06
N GLN A 52 13.86 6.46 7.80
CA GLN A 52 14.36 7.79 7.40
C GLN A 52 13.36 8.90 7.74
N ALA A 53 12.09 8.67 7.49
CA ALA A 53 11.01 9.60 7.81
C ALA A 53 10.79 9.77 9.32
N GLY A 54 11.22 8.77 10.13
CA GLY A 54 11.06 8.75 11.57
C GLY A 54 9.63 8.48 12.01
N PHE A 55 8.85 7.72 11.24
CA PHE A 55 7.47 7.36 11.61
C PHE A 55 7.38 6.61 12.96
N ASP A 56 6.19 6.61 13.54
CA ASP A 56 5.90 5.87 14.76
C ASP A 56 6.05 4.36 14.56
N GLN A 57 5.87 3.58 15.64
CA GLN A 57 6.23 2.17 15.73
C GLN A 57 5.58 1.29 14.65
N PHE A 58 4.31 1.51 14.34
CA PHE A 58 3.56 0.64 13.44
C PHE A 58 3.32 1.29 12.09
N CYS A 59 3.41 0.49 11.03
CA CYS A 59 3.06 0.86 9.66
C CYS A 59 2.13 -0.17 9.04
N VAL A 60 1.33 0.29 8.08
CA VAL A 60 0.49 -0.54 7.22
C VAL A 60 1.23 -0.73 5.90
N VAL A 61 1.41 -1.99 5.48
CA VAL A 61 2.12 -2.35 4.25
C VAL A 61 1.29 -3.29 3.38
N ASN A 62 1.75 -3.55 2.15
CA ASN A 62 1.08 -4.42 1.16
C ASN A 62 -0.40 -4.05 0.94
N ASN A 63 -0.71 -2.75 0.77
CA ASN A 63 -2.07 -2.21 0.59
C ASN A 63 -3.05 -2.55 1.72
N GLY A 64 -2.57 -2.76 2.94
CA GLY A 64 -3.42 -3.08 4.07
C GLY A 64 -3.35 -4.55 4.49
N ALA A 65 -2.59 -5.39 3.82
CA ALA A 65 -2.48 -6.79 4.23
C ALA A 65 -1.83 -6.98 5.60
N SER A 66 -0.95 -6.04 6.03
CA SER A 66 -0.24 -6.20 7.31
C SER A 66 -0.07 -4.89 8.08
N ILE A 67 -0.18 -4.97 9.42
CA ILE A 67 0.36 -3.99 10.38
C ILE A 67 1.63 -4.57 10.98
N VAL A 68 2.73 -3.86 10.84
CA VAL A 68 4.06 -4.31 11.24
C VAL A 68 4.71 -3.29 12.18
N ASP A 69 5.36 -3.78 13.22
CA ASP A 69 6.37 -3.01 13.93
C ASP A 69 7.62 -2.92 13.04
N TRP A 70 7.84 -1.76 12.43
CA TRP A 70 8.90 -1.62 11.44
C TRP A 70 10.32 -1.77 12.00
N ARG A 71 10.49 -1.65 13.32
CA ARG A 71 11.79 -1.83 13.99
C ARG A 71 12.17 -3.29 14.19
N THR A 72 11.16 -4.14 14.40
CA THR A 72 11.36 -5.56 14.72
C THR A 72 10.94 -6.51 13.62
N GLY A 73 10.15 -6.03 12.64
CA GLY A 73 9.51 -6.86 11.62
C GLY A 73 8.35 -7.72 12.14
N GLN A 74 7.92 -7.52 13.40
CA GLN A 74 6.85 -8.31 13.97
C GLN A 74 5.48 -7.82 13.54
N HIS A 75 4.64 -8.75 13.10
CA HIS A 75 3.25 -8.46 12.76
C HIS A 75 2.41 -8.20 14.03
N ARG A 76 1.58 -7.15 13.96
CA ARG A 76 0.47 -6.91 14.90
C ARG A 76 -0.86 -7.35 14.31
N TYR A 77 -0.97 -7.32 12.99
CA TYR A 77 -2.09 -7.80 12.20
C TYR A 77 -1.55 -8.33 10.88
N ARG A 78 -2.12 -9.40 10.39
CA ARG A 78 -1.75 -9.97 9.09
C ARG A 78 -2.97 -10.59 8.44
N ASN A 79 -3.27 -10.13 7.24
CA ASN A 79 -4.28 -10.69 6.37
C ASN A 79 -3.58 -11.29 5.15
N ARG A 80 -3.74 -12.57 4.94
CA ARG A 80 -3.09 -13.33 3.88
C ARG A 80 -4.09 -14.26 3.20
N PHE A 81 -3.75 -14.69 2.02
CA PHE A 81 -4.56 -15.69 1.33
C PHE A 81 -4.46 -17.05 2.03
N GLU A 82 -5.59 -17.75 2.09
CA GLU A 82 -5.60 -19.13 2.52
C GLU A 82 -4.86 -20.02 1.50
N PRO A 83 -4.01 -20.98 1.94
CA PRO A 83 -3.21 -21.82 1.06
C PRO A 83 -4.02 -22.51 -0.04
N GLU A 84 -5.24 -22.93 0.27
CA GLU A 84 -6.16 -23.60 -0.66
C GLU A 84 -6.64 -22.67 -1.78
N SER A 85 -6.70 -21.37 -1.55
CA SER A 85 -7.13 -20.35 -2.50
C SER A 85 -6.02 -19.94 -3.46
N ILE A 86 -4.77 -19.94 -3.01
CA ILE A 86 -3.60 -19.47 -3.79
C ILE A 86 -3.52 -20.24 -5.12
N GLY A 87 -3.56 -21.58 -5.09
CA GLY A 87 -3.45 -22.40 -6.29
C GLY A 87 -4.57 -22.15 -7.30
N LYS A 88 -5.79 -21.91 -6.83
CA LYS A 88 -6.95 -21.60 -7.68
C LYS A 88 -6.84 -20.21 -8.30
N ILE A 89 -6.39 -19.20 -7.53
CA ILE A 89 -6.17 -17.86 -8.05
C ILE A 89 -5.06 -17.87 -9.10
N VAL A 90 -3.97 -18.59 -8.86
CA VAL A 90 -2.88 -18.78 -9.84
C VAL A 90 -3.41 -19.40 -11.14
N ASP A 91 -4.28 -20.43 -11.09
CA ASP A 91 -4.90 -21.00 -12.29
C ASP A 91 -5.69 -19.95 -13.10
N VAL A 92 -6.45 -19.11 -12.41
CA VAL A 92 -7.18 -18.02 -13.06
C VAL A 92 -6.21 -17.04 -13.70
N MET A 93 -5.16 -16.60 -13.00
CA MET A 93 -4.17 -15.67 -13.55
C MET A 93 -3.42 -16.25 -14.76
N MET A 94 -3.03 -17.51 -14.70
CA MET A 94 -2.37 -18.21 -15.82
C MET A 94 -3.25 -18.25 -17.08
N SER A 95 -4.58 -18.31 -16.94
CA SER A 95 -5.51 -18.37 -18.08
C SER A 95 -5.49 -17.10 -18.96
N TYR A 96 -4.97 -16.00 -18.44
CA TYR A 96 -4.82 -14.74 -19.20
C TYR A 96 -3.51 -14.65 -19.99
N HIS A 97 -2.58 -15.59 -19.83
CA HIS A 97 -1.25 -15.56 -20.47
C HIS A 97 -0.49 -14.25 -20.24
N ALA A 98 -0.75 -13.59 -19.11
CA ALA A 98 -0.16 -12.34 -18.72
C ALA A 98 0.85 -12.54 -17.58
N SER A 99 1.77 -11.60 -17.39
CA SER A 99 2.72 -11.69 -16.30
C SER A 99 2.03 -11.42 -14.97
N PHE A 100 2.42 -12.17 -13.95
CA PHE A 100 1.94 -12.01 -12.58
C PHE A 100 3.03 -12.29 -11.55
N GLY A 101 2.77 -11.87 -10.32
CA GLY A 101 3.61 -12.15 -9.17
C GLY A 101 2.79 -12.24 -7.89
N LEU A 102 3.27 -13.02 -6.93
CA LEU A 102 2.70 -13.16 -5.61
C LEU A 102 3.65 -12.50 -4.62
N THR A 103 3.12 -11.58 -3.84
CA THR A 103 3.90 -10.81 -2.87
C THR A 103 3.58 -11.29 -1.47
N GLY A 104 4.59 -11.82 -0.81
CA GLY A 104 4.58 -12.10 0.62
C GLY A 104 5.06 -10.90 1.43
N PHE A 105 5.35 -11.16 2.68
CA PHE A 105 5.83 -10.10 3.58
C PHE A 105 7.16 -9.49 3.11
N GLU A 106 8.14 -10.33 2.82
CA GLU A 106 9.48 -9.93 2.39
C GLU A 106 9.92 -10.56 1.06
N THR A 107 9.04 -11.34 0.41
CA THR A 107 9.40 -12.16 -0.73
C THR A 107 8.46 -11.92 -1.90
N LEU A 108 9.02 -11.85 -3.10
CA LEU A 108 8.26 -11.86 -4.35
C LEU A 108 8.40 -13.24 -5.00
N TYR A 109 7.28 -13.93 -5.15
CA TYR A 109 7.21 -15.25 -5.77
C TYR A 109 6.73 -15.13 -7.20
N MET A 110 7.42 -15.76 -8.13
CA MET A 110 7.12 -15.69 -9.57
C MET A 110 7.16 -17.08 -10.21
N LEU A 111 6.36 -17.27 -11.25
CA LEU A 111 6.36 -18.49 -12.04
C LEU A 111 7.13 -18.29 -13.35
N GLU A 112 8.00 -19.24 -13.70
CA GLU A 112 8.70 -19.26 -14.98
C GLU A 112 7.67 -19.17 -16.14
N GLY A 113 7.98 -18.38 -17.16
CA GLY A 113 7.05 -18.09 -18.26
C GLY A 113 6.04 -16.97 -18.01
N TYR A 114 5.85 -16.54 -16.76
CA TYR A 114 4.95 -15.45 -16.37
C TYR A 114 5.67 -14.27 -15.71
N VAL A 115 6.99 -14.29 -15.69
CA VAL A 115 7.82 -13.19 -15.16
C VAL A 115 7.71 -11.98 -16.06
N GLY A 116 7.28 -10.86 -15.50
CA GLY A 116 7.13 -9.61 -16.25
C GLY A 116 8.45 -9.02 -16.75
N ALA A 117 8.42 -8.39 -17.91
CA ALA A 117 9.59 -7.69 -18.47
C ALA A 117 10.15 -6.62 -17.52
N TRP A 118 9.29 -6.02 -16.70
CA TRP A 118 9.68 -5.05 -15.68
C TRP A 118 10.69 -5.64 -14.69
N TYR A 119 10.50 -6.90 -14.23
CA TYR A 119 11.42 -7.55 -13.30
C TYR A 119 12.76 -7.88 -13.97
N GLN A 120 12.72 -8.28 -15.24
CA GLN A 120 13.94 -8.55 -16.02
C GLN A 120 14.77 -7.30 -16.25
N ALA A 121 14.12 -6.13 -16.34
CA ALA A 121 14.78 -4.83 -16.54
C ALA A 121 15.36 -4.21 -15.25
N LEU A 122 15.10 -4.78 -14.06
CA LEU A 122 15.63 -4.29 -12.81
C LEU A 122 17.12 -4.54 -12.68
N ASP A 123 17.83 -3.62 -12.04
CA ASP A 123 19.19 -3.82 -11.59
C ASP A 123 19.28 -4.83 -10.41
N GLU A 124 20.49 -5.21 -10.05
CA GLU A 124 20.73 -6.21 -9.00
C GLU A 124 20.29 -5.72 -7.61
N ASP A 125 20.40 -4.43 -7.32
CA ASP A 125 20.02 -3.88 -6.01
C ASP A 125 18.50 -3.89 -5.85
N MET A 126 17.76 -3.51 -6.89
CA MET A 126 16.30 -3.60 -6.89
C MET A 126 15.81 -5.05 -6.78
N ARG A 127 16.42 -5.99 -7.50
CA ARG A 127 16.08 -7.42 -7.38
C ARG A 127 16.34 -7.95 -5.98
N ARG A 128 17.44 -7.52 -5.35
CA ARG A 128 17.78 -7.89 -3.96
C ARG A 128 16.77 -7.37 -2.96
N GLN A 129 16.32 -6.11 -3.13
CA GLN A 129 15.27 -5.52 -2.28
C GLN A 129 13.93 -6.23 -2.41
N LEU A 130 13.59 -6.69 -3.62
CA LEU A 130 12.36 -7.45 -3.87
C LEU A 130 12.43 -8.89 -3.34
N ASN A 131 13.64 -9.41 -3.09
CA ASN A 131 13.85 -10.81 -2.69
C ASN A 131 13.06 -11.77 -3.57
N GLY A 132 13.24 -11.63 -4.91
CA GLY A 132 12.44 -12.32 -5.90
C GLY A 132 12.91 -13.75 -6.18
N HIS A 133 12.00 -14.70 -6.13
CA HIS A 133 12.25 -16.11 -6.43
C HIS A 133 11.37 -16.56 -7.61
N ILE A 134 11.99 -17.28 -8.55
CA ILE A 134 11.31 -17.82 -9.75
C ILE A 134 11.24 -19.34 -9.62
N TYR A 135 10.03 -19.87 -9.68
CA TYR A 135 9.71 -21.30 -9.60
C TYR A 135 9.39 -21.86 -10.97
N ARG A 136 9.72 -23.11 -11.22
CA ARG A 136 9.54 -23.74 -12.53
C ARG A 136 8.13 -24.23 -12.75
N THR A 137 7.47 -24.71 -11.70
CA THR A 137 6.10 -25.23 -11.78
C THR A 137 5.18 -24.48 -10.82
N LYS A 138 3.88 -24.55 -11.10
CA LYS A 138 2.84 -24.01 -10.23
C LYS A 138 2.88 -24.64 -8.83
N GLU A 139 3.09 -25.96 -8.80
CA GLU A 139 3.14 -26.73 -7.55
C GLU A 139 4.28 -26.25 -6.65
N GLU A 140 5.47 -26.09 -7.20
CA GLU A 140 6.62 -25.52 -6.47
C GLU A 140 6.34 -24.09 -5.98
N LEU A 141 5.73 -23.25 -6.82
CA LEU A 141 5.35 -21.89 -6.46
C LEU A 141 4.38 -21.88 -5.27
N VAL A 142 3.28 -22.63 -5.39
CA VAL A 142 2.21 -22.67 -4.37
C VAL A 142 2.72 -23.24 -3.05
N GLU A 143 3.53 -24.30 -3.09
CA GLU A 143 4.14 -24.88 -1.89
C GLU A 143 5.06 -23.87 -1.18
N ALA A 144 5.89 -23.16 -1.94
CA ALA A 144 6.85 -22.20 -1.39
C ALA A 144 6.18 -20.97 -0.75
N CYS A 145 5.02 -20.55 -1.25
CA CYS A 145 4.36 -19.32 -0.81
C CYS A 145 3.08 -19.54 0.03
N ALA A 146 2.73 -20.80 0.33
CA ALA A 146 1.44 -21.18 0.93
C ALA A 146 1.07 -20.38 2.20
N GLU A 147 2.05 -20.03 3.03
CA GLU A 147 1.83 -19.35 4.32
C GLU A 147 2.25 -17.88 4.30
N ASP A 148 2.54 -17.32 3.10
CA ASP A 148 3.16 -15.99 3.04
C ASP A 148 2.46 -14.98 2.12
N VAL A 149 1.57 -15.40 1.22
CA VAL A 149 0.99 -14.49 0.22
C VAL A 149 0.02 -13.50 0.85
N GLU A 150 0.35 -12.23 0.75
CA GLU A 150 -0.45 -11.10 1.21
C GLU A 150 -1.12 -10.33 0.07
N ARG A 151 -0.52 -10.34 -1.12
CA ARG A 151 -1.00 -9.65 -2.31
C ARG A 151 -0.54 -10.37 -3.56
N MET A 152 -1.35 -10.31 -4.61
CA MET A 152 -0.97 -10.76 -5.94
C MET A 152 -1.12 -9.60 -6.93
N ASN A 153 -0.32 -9.59 -7.97
CA ASN A 153 -0.46 -8.63 -9.06
C ASN A 153 -0.52 -9.35 -10.40
N LEU A 154 -1.38 -8.86 -11.28
CA LEU A 154 -1.56 -9.35 -12.63
C LEU A 154 -1.46 -8.19 -13.62
N ASN A 155 -0.54 -8.29 -14.59
CA ASN A 155 -0.36 -7.27 -15.61
C ASN A 155 -1.10 -7.69 -16.88
N LEU A 156 -2.23 -7.06 -17.12
CA LEU A 156 -3.08 -7.34 -18.28
C LEU A 156 -2.79 -6.36 -19.42
N PRO A 157 -2.76 -6.84 -20.68
CA PRO A 157 -2.56 -5.96 -21.83
C PRO A 157 -3.76 -5.01 -22.07
N PHE A 158 -4.95 -5.32 -21.53
CA PHE A 158 -6.19 -4.54 -21.74
C PHE A 158 -7.07 -4.51 -20.48
N LEU A 159 -7.64 -3.34 -20.16
CA LEU A 159 -8.57 -3.15 -19.03
C LEU A 159 -9.92 -3.86 -19.21
N GLU A 160 -10.28 -4.25 -20.43
CA GLU A 160 -11.54 -4.96 -20.73
C GLU A 160 -11.67 -6.32 -20.01
N THR A 161 -10.55 -6.87 -19.53
CA THR A 161 -10.49 -8.12 -18.79
C THR A 161 -10.81 -8.00 -17.29
N TYR A 162 -10.98 -6.77 -16.76
CA TYR A 162 -11.25 -6.57 -15.31
C TYR A 162 -12.56 -7.25 -14.86
N ALA A 163 -13.65 -7.06 -15.61
CA ALA A 163 -14.94 -7.64 -15.27
C ALA A 163 -14.92 -9.18 -15.33
N ASP A 164 -14.29 -9.75 -16.34
CA ASP A 164 -14.12 -11.19 -16.49
C ASP A 164 -13.22 -11.78 -15.39
N LEU A 165 -12.13 -11.09 -15.02
CA LEU A 165 -11.28 -11.48 -13.91
C LEU A 165 -12.05 -11.46 -12.57
N SER A 166 -12.80 -10.39 -12.32
CA SER A 166 -13.62 -10.25 -11.10
C SER A 166 -14.66 -11.38 -11.00
N GLU A 167 -15.32 -11.71 -12.10
CA GLU A 167 -16.31 -12.80 -12.14
C GLU A 167 -15.65 -14.16 -11.87
N LYS A 168 -14.50 -14.44 -12.48
CA LYS A 168 -13.77 -15.70 -12.29
C LYS A 168 -13.24 -15.84 -10.87
N LEU A 169 -12.74 -14.77 -10.26
CA LEU A 169 -12.20 -14.79 -8.89
C LEU A 169 -13.28 -14.82 -7.82
N ALA A 170 -14.44 -14.19 -8.04
CA ALA A 170 -15.57 -14.21 -7.10
C ALA A 170 -16.04 -15.60 -6.73
N GLY A 171 -15.88 -16.59 -7.62
CA GLY A 171 -16.18 -18.00 -7.36
C GLY A 171 -15.04 -18.80 -6.72
N VAL A 172 -13.89 -18.19 -6.48
CA VAL A 172 -12.65 -18.87 -6.09
C VAL A 172 -12.19 -18.49 -4.69
N ALA A 173 -12.26 -17.20 -4.36
CA ALA A 173 -11.80 -16.67 -3.08
C ALA A 173 -12.48 -15.32 -2.77
N GLU A 174 -12.49 -14.95 -1.50
CA GLU A 174 -12.90 -13.62 -1.04
C GLU A 174 -11.77 -12.63 -1.30
N VAL A 175 -11.84 -11.96 -2.45
CA VAL A 175 -10.79 -11.04 -2.91
C VAL A 175 -11.34 -9.69 -3.28
N GLU A 176 -10.52 -8.66 -3.05
CA GLU A 176 -10.68 -7.35 -3.63
C GLU A 176 -9.69 -7.18 -4.79
N ILE A 177 -10.16 -6.55 -5.88
CA ILE A 177 -9.34 -6.26 -7.05
C ILE A 177 -9.27 -4.77 -7.24
N THR A 178 -8.08 -4.20 -7.20
CA THR A 178 -7.83 -2.78 -7.42
C THR A 178 -6.92 -2.56 -8.63
N ALA A 179 -7.11 -1.45 -9.34
CA ALA A 179 -6.22 -1.06 -10.41
C ALA A 179 -5.08 -0.21 -9.84
N SER A 180 -3.84 -0.67 -9.99
CA SER A 180 -2.64 0.07 -9.60
C SER A 180 -1.96 0.79 -10.77
N GLY A 181 -2.60 0.79 -11.93
CA GLY A 181 -2.13 1.42 -13.17
C GLY A 181 -2.98 1.03 -14.37
N LEU A 182 -2.63 1.55 -15.57
CA LEU A 182 -3.38 1.29 -16.80
C LEU A 182 -3.44 -0.19 -17.20
N HIS A 183 -2.50 -0.99 -16.75
CA HIS A 183 -2.36 -2.39 -17.15
C HIS A 183 -2.01 -3.30 -15.96
N SER A 184 -2.13 -2.83 -14.73
CA SER A 184 -1.79 -3.59 -13.53
C SER A 184 -2.97 -3.68 -12.59
N LEU A 185 -3.36 -4.89 -12.25
CA LEU A 185 -4.36 -5.19 -11.23
C LEU A 185 -3.67 -5.80 -10.02
N GLU A 186 -4.11 -5.37 -8.85
CA GLU A 186 -3.73 -5.93 -7.57
C GLU A 186 -4.90 -6.72 -7.00
N ILE A 187 -4.61 -7.90 -6.50
CA ILE A 187 -5.56 -8.81 -5.87
C ILE A 187 -5.13 -8.94 -4.41
N THR A 188 -5.98 -8.52 -3.50
CA THR A 188 -5.80 -8.65 -2.06
C THR A 188 -6.93 -9.47 -1.46
N HIS A 189 -6.77 -9.95 -0.24
CA HIS A 189 -7.89 -10.50 0.52
C HIS A 189 -8.94 -9.40 0.76
N MET A 190 -10.23 -9.74 0.79
CA MET A 190 -11.33 -8.77 0.93
C MET A 190 -11.19 -7.86 2.16
N ASP A 191 -10.65 -8.36 3.27
CA ASP A 191 -10.39 -7.58 4.48
C ASP A 191 -9.02 -6.88 4.48
N GLY A 192 -8.28 -6.91 3.37
CA GLY A 192 -6.90 -6.46 3.28
C GLY A 192 -6.72 -5.11 2.59
N ASP A 193 -7.71 -4.21 2.64
CA ASP A 193 -7.55 -2.86 2.13
C ASP A 193 -6.92 -1.90 3.16
N LYS A 194 -6.37 -0.77 2.68
CA LYS A 194 -5.72 0.24 3.54
C LYS A 194 -6.67 0.77 4.61
N SER A 195 -7.97 0.94 4.32
CA SER A 195 -8.92 1.53 5.26
C SER A 195 -9.24 0.59 6.40
N GLN A 196 -9.55 -0.66 6.11
CA GLN A 196 -9.83 -1.69 7.12
C GLN A 196 -8.67 -1.85 8.09
N THR A 197 -7.48 -1.93 7.54
CA THR A 197 -6.26 -2.10 8.35
C THR A 197 -5.89 -0.82 9.12
N LEU A 198 -6.18 0.35 8.57
CA LEU A 198 -6.03 1.62 9.29
C LEU A 198 -7.01 1.71 10.48
N MET A 199 -8.25 1.18 10.35
CA MET A 199 -9.18 1.06 11.47
C MET A 199 -8.58 0.23 12.61
N VAL A 200 -8.01 -0.94 12.28
CA VAL A 200 -7.32 -1.79 13.26
C VAL A 200 -6.14 -1.06 13.90
N LEU A 201 -5.36 -0.31 13.12
CA LEU A 201 -4.22 0.47 13.65
C LEU A 201 -4.69 1.62 14.56
N ALA A 202 -5.79 2.28 14.21
CA ALA A 202 -6.39 3.30 15.06
C ALA A 202 -6.86 2.74 16.41
N ASP A 203 -7.46 1.55 16.40
CA ASP A 203 -7.84 0.83 17.64
C ASP A 203 -6.61 0.45 18.48
N ILE A 204 -5.52 -0.02 17.85
CA ILE A 204 -4.26 -0.32 18.53
C ILE A 204 -3.71 0.93 19.28
N TYR A 205 -3.83 2.10 18.65
CA TYR A 205 -3.41 3.36 19.25
C TYR A 205 -4.48 4.03 20.12
N ASN A 206 -5.67 3.42 20.24
CA ASN A 206 -6.85 3.96 20.95
C ASN A 206 -7.22 5.37 20.43
N VAL A 207 -7.27 5.53 19.10
CA VAL A 207 -7.61 6.77 18.40
C VAL A 207 -8.93 6.57 17.67
N LYS A 208 -9.90 7.46 17.94
CA LYS A 208 -11.19 7.43 17.25
C LYS A 208 -11.07 8.00 15.83
N PRO A 209 -11.94 7.57 14.87
CA PRO A 209 -11.92 8.02 13.48
C PRO A 209 -11.87 9.56 13.32
N GLU A 210 -12.66 10.28 14.10
CA GLU A 210 -12.71 11.76 14.08
C GLU A 210 -11.38 12.44 14.43
N ASN A 211 -10.44 11.70 15.03
CA ASN A 211 -9.09 12.16 15.38
C ASN A 211 -8.01 11.57 14.44
N VAL A 212 -8.43 11.01 13.30
CA VAL A 212 -7.52 10.51 12.27
C VAL A 212 -7.50 11.48 11.10
N MET A 213 -6.31 11.83 10.64
CA MET A 213 -6.05 12.56 9.40
C MET A 213 -5.34 11.62 8.44
N ALA A 214 -5.86 11.45 7.23
CA ALA A 214 -5.30 10.54 6.24
C ALA A 214 -4.91 11.28 4.96
N PHE A 215 -3.78 10.88 4.36
CA PHE A 215 -3.25 11.45 3.11
C PHE A 215 -3.10 10.39 2.02
N GLY A 216 -3.49 10.74 0.80
CA GLY A 216 -3.33 9.86 -0.35
C GLY A 216 -3.42 10.60 -1.69
N ASP A 217 -3.06 9.89 -2.77
CA ASP A 217 -3.13 10.43 -4.14
C ASP A 217 -3.74 9.47 -5.15
N SER A 218 -3.95 8.22 -4.80
CA SER A 218 -4.38 7.15 -5.70
C SER A 218 -5.67 6.45 -5.25
N PHE A 219 -6.23 5.61 -6.12
CA PHE A 219 -7.50 4.91 -5.86
C PHE A 219 -7.51 4.03 -4.61
N ASN A 220 -6.41 3.37 -4.31
CA ASN A 220 -6.27 2.53 -3.11
C ASN A 220 -6.31 3.33 -1.79
N ASP A 221 -6.30 4.67 -1.87
CA ASP A 221 -6.44 5.57 -0.71
C ASP A 221 -7.88 6.02 -0.48
N MET A 222 -8.78 5.79 -1.44
CA MET A 222 -10.12 6.39 -1.45
C MET A 222 -10.90 6.08 -0.17
N TYR A 223 -10.96 4.81 0.22
CA TYR A 223 -11.68 4.40 1.42
C TYR A 223 -11.00 4.87 2.70
N MET A 224 -9.66 4.93 2.70
CA MET A 224 -8.89 5.46 3.83
C MET A 224 -9.18 6.95 4.06
N LEU A 225 -9.22 7.76 3.00
CA LEU A 225 -9.56 9.18 3.10
C LEU A 225 -11.03 9.38 3.52
N ALA A 226 -11.96 8.61 2.95
CA ALA A 226 -13.38 8.71 3.28
C ALA A 226 -13.69 8.29 4.72
N TRP A 227 -12.93 7.37 5.31
CA TRP A 227 -13.13 6.91 6.67
C TRP A 227 -12.51 7.84 7.72
N ALA A 228 -11.39 8.48 7.43
CA ALA A 228 -10.71 9.36 8.37
C ALA A 228 -11.57 10.58 8.72
N GLY A 229 -11.44 11.10 9.95
CA GLY A 229 -12.08 12.34 10.36
C GLY A 229 -11.64 13.56 9.56
N THR A 230 -10.47 13.46 8.89
CA THR A 230 -10.00 14.43 7.89
C THR A 230 -9.25 13.69 6.79
N GLY A 231 -9.90 13.53 5.65
CA GLY A 231 -9.29 12.99 4.43
C GLY A 231 -8.65 14.10 3.59
N VAL A 232 -7.37 13.98 3.30
CA VAL A 232 -6.60 14.98 2.54
C VAL A 232 -6.08 14.37 1.24
N ALA A 233 -6.59 14.83 0.11
CA ALA A 233 -6.05 14.46 -1.20
C ALA A 233 -4.85 15.35 -1.56
N MET A 234 -3.83 14.74 -2.16
CA MET A 234 -2.69 15.48 -2.70
C MET A 234 -3.07 16.30 -3.93
N GLY A 235 -2.39 17.41 -4.17
CA GLY A 235 -2.60 18.25 -5.36
C GLY A 235 -2.38 17.51 -6.69
N ASN A 236 -1.52 16.48 -6.69
CA ASN A 236 -1.28 15.58 -7.82
C ASN A 236 -2.23 14.36 -7.86
N ALA A 237 -3.19 14.26 -6.94
CA ALA A 237 -4.12 13.13 -6.89
C ALA A 237 -5.08 13.10 -8.11
N ASP A 238 -5.65 11.90 -8.36
CA ASP A 238 -6.76 11.73 -9.31
C ASP A 238 -7.96 12.59 -8.90
N GLU A 239 -8.68 13.19 -9.87
CA GLU A 239 -9.81 14.07 -9.60
C GLU A 239 -10.95 13.37 -8.84
N ARG A 240 -11.11 12.06 -9.01
CA ARG A 240 -12.11 11.25 -8.29
C ARG A 240 -11.74 11.10 -6.81
N LEU A 241 -10.44 11.03 -6.49
CA LEU A 241 -9.98 11.02 -5.10
C LEU A 241 -10.17 12.41 -4.46
N LYS A 242 -9.86 13.48 -5.18
CA LYS A 242 -10.09 14.85 -4.71
C LYS A 242 -11.57 15.13 -4.42
N ALA A 243 -12.48 14.50 -5.17
CA ALA A 243 -13.91 14.67 -4.99
C ALA A 243 -14.46 14.02 -3.71
N VAL A 244 -13.78 13.03 -3.13
CA VAL A 244 -14.20 12.33 -1.90
C VAL A 244 -13.43 12.80 -0.66
N ALA A 245 -12.34 13.54 -0.83
CA ALA A 245 -11.57 14.09 0.27
C ALA A 245 -12.23 15.34 0.88
N ASP A 246 -12.03 15.55 2.17
CA ASP A 246 -12.50 16.75 2.87
C ASP A 246 -11.75 18.01 2.41
N THR A 247 -10.50 17.85 2.01
CA THR A 247 -9.64 18.95 1.53
C THR A 247 -8.58 18.46 0.55
N VAL A 248 -8.04 19.39 -0.22
CA VAL A 248 -6.93 19.15 -1.14
C VAL A 248 -5.75 20.01 -0.69
N THR A 249 -4.58 19.40 -0.57
CA THR A 249 -3.33 20.11 -0.27
C THR A 249 -2.49 20.32 -1.54
N ASP A 250 -1.27 20.84 -1.41
CA ASP A 250 -0.33 20.97 -2.53
C ASP A 250 0.21 19.59 -2.97
N THR A 251 1.00 19.57 -4.01
CA THR A 251 1.57 18.32 -4.55
C THR A 251 2.64 17.73 -3.63
N ASN A 252 2.95 16.47 -3.83
CA ASN A 252 4.05 15.78 -3.13
C ASN A 252 5.43 16.44 -3.37
N LYS A 253 5.60 17.09 -4.52
CA LYS A 253 6.84 17.83 -4.83
C LYS A 253 6.98 19.13 -4.07
N ASN A 254 5.88 19.68 -3.61
CA ASN A 254 5.80 20.95 -2.87
C ASN A 254 5.51 20.74 -1.37
N ALA A 255 5.84 19.57 -0.82
CA ALA A 255 5.60 19.24 0.59
C ALA A 255 4.13 19.35 1.03
N GLY A 256 3.17 18.97 0.19
CA GLY A 256 1.75 19.11 0.51
C GLY A 256 1.33 18.44 1.81
N VAL A 257 1.95 17.31 2.20
CA VAL A 257 1.69 16.66 3.49
C VAL A 257 2.08 17.59 4.65
N ALA A 258 3.26 18.18 4.61
CA ALA A 258 3.72 19.12 5.66
C ALA A 258 2.80 20.34 5.75
N GLN A 259 2.44 20.92 4.61
CA GLN A 259 1.55 22.11 4.58
C GLN A 259 0.21 21.82 5.25
N ALA A 260 -0.43 20.70 4.92
CA ALA A 260 -1.71 20.33 5.55
C ALA A 260 -1.55 20.00 7.04
N ILE A 261 -0.47 19.34 7.44
CA ILE A 261 -0.17 19.08 8.86
C ILE A 261 -0.06 20.40 9.64
N TYR A 262 0.68 21.37 9.14
CA TYR A 262 0.84 22.65 9.82
C TYR A 262 -0.47 23.45 9.88
N ASN A 263 -1.24 23.43 8.81
CA ASN A 263 -2.46 24.23 8.73
C ASN A 263 -3.63 23.62 9.51
N ILE A 264 -3.72 22.29 9.57
CA ILE A 264 -4.89 21.58 10.12
C ILE A 264 -4.54 20.95 11.47
N ALA A 265 -3.53 20.05 11.53
CA ALA A 265 -3.26 19.26 12.74
C ALA A 265 -2.53 20.05 13.81
N LEU A 266 -1.62 20.97 13.44
CA LEU A 266 -0.83 21.78 14.36
C LEU A 266 -1.32 23.23 14.51
N HIS A 267 -2.40 23.60 13.81
CA HIS A 267 -3.07 24.92 13.86
C HIS A 267 -2.14 26.14 13.74
N ARG A 268 -1.04 26.02 12.97
CA ARG A 268 -0.09 27.11 12.78
C ARG A 268 -0.53 28.17 11.77
N GLY A 269 -1.69 27.97 11.12
CA GLY A 269 -2.26 28.91 10.13
C GLY A 269 -3.26 29.92 10.69
N SER A 270 -3.62 29.88 11.96
CA SER A 270 -4.69 30.68 12.55
C SER A 270 -4.25 31.94 13.32
N GLU A 271 -2.96 32.29 13.28
CA GLU A 271 -2.47 33.61 13.77
C GLU A 271 -2.20 34.53 12.58
N LYS A 272 -3.27 35.15 12.03
CA LYS A 272 -3.19 36.41 11.28
C LYS A 272 -4.32 37.34 11.70
#